data_fc914eb652c7b4c6be5fb0783d349c25
#
_entry.id   fc914eb652c7b4c6be5fb0783d349c25
#
_cell.length_a   1.000
_cell.length_b   1.000
_cell.length_c   1.000
_cell.angle_alpha   90.00
_cell.angle_beta   90.00
_cell.angle_gamma   90.00
#
_symmetry.space_group_name_H-M   'P 1'
#
loop_
_entity.id
_entity.type
_entity.pdbx_description
1 polymer ?
#
loop_
_entity_poly.entity_id
_entity_poly.type
_entity_poly.pdbx_seq_one_letter_code
_entity_poly.pdbx_strand_id
1 'polypeptide(L)'
;GHFMTINSKQLNYILDNTPATQNIMLVGKHGIGKSRILEDYFSKKGAKVVTLFLGQMSDPGDLIGLPEKNEKTGKTDFMLPYWFPVDGEPVVLFLDELNRARPEVLQTIMDLTLNRKLAGKSLPNGSRIISAVNNGNEYQLTDLDPALVSRFNIYEFAPTVEDWLLWAQSSGIDDRIIAFISENPEYLDGDMSSPIDGLERTPDRRSWERTSAIIKNLEALSDD
;
A
#
# COMPACT_ATOMS: atom_id res chain seq x y z
N GLY A 1 20.95 -1.48 -4.89
CA GLY A 1 19.97 -1.47 -5.92
C GLY A 1 19.52 -0.06 -6.22
N HIS A 2 19.42 0.22 -7.48
CA HIS A 2 19.21 1.58 -7.90
C HIS A 2 17.93 1.64 -8.71
N PHE A 3 16.81 1.71 -7.99
CA PHE A 3 15.52 1.91 -8.62
C PHE A 3 15.32 3.39 -8.87
N MET A 4 14.54 3.71 -9.90
CA MET A 4 14.15 5.08 -10.15
C MET A 4 13.35 5.61 -8.96
N THR A 5 13.77 6.75 -8.42
CA THR A 5 13.05 7.43 -7.35
C THR A 5 11.97 8.32 -7.97
N ILE A 6 10.75 8.20 -7.47
CA ILE A 6 9.59 8.93 -7.99
C ILE A 6 8.83 9.63 -6.87
N ASN A 7 8.24 10.76 -7.20
CA ASN A 7 7.31 11.50 -6.33
C ASN A 7 5.85 11.17 -6.70
N SER A 8 4.90 11.82 -6.03
CA SER A 8 3.47 11.56 -6.26
C SER A 8 3.03 11.87 -7.69
N LYS A 9 3.51 12.94 -8.26
CA LYS A 9 3.16 13.33 -9.64
C LYS A 9 3.67 12.31 -10.65
N GLN A 10 4.91 11.86 -10.45
CA GLN A 10 5.51 10.83 -11.30
C GLN A 10 4.80 9.49 -11.14
N LEU A 11 4.39 9.14 -9.93
CA LEU A 11 3.60 7.93 -9.68
C LEU A 11 2.28 7.99 -10.45
N ASN A 12 1.57 9.10 -10.41
CA ASN A 12 0.33 9.26 -11.17
C ASN A 12 0.56 9.07 -12.67
N TYR A 13 1.64 9.63 -13.20
CA TYR A 13 2.01 9.47 -14.60
C TYR A 13 2.28 7.99 -14.94
N ILE A 14 3.01 7.30 -14.08
CA ILE A 14 3.30 5.87 -14.25
C ILE A 14 2.02 5.04 -14.24
N LEU A 15 1.11 5.32 -13.29
CA LEU A 15 -0.17 4.61 -13.22
C LEU A 15 -1.06 4.89 -14.43
N ASP A 16 -1.05 6.11 -14.94
CA ASP A 16 -1.80 6.48 -16.15
C ASP A 16 -1.30 5.78 -17.41
N ASN A 17 -0.01 5.47 -17.47
CA ASN A 17 0.64 4.99 -18.69
C ASN A 17 1.13 3.53 -18.63
N THR A 18 0.96 2.85 -17.49
CA THR A 18 1.34 1.45 -17.34
C THR A 18 0.13 0.55 -17.56
N PRO A 19 0.19 -0.42 -18.48
CA PRO A 19 -0.90 -1.38 -18.64
C PRO A 19 -1.21 -2.11 -17.35
N ALA A 20 -2.49 -2.43 -17.13
CA ALA A 20 -2.93 -3.13 -15.92
C ALA A 20 -2.25 -4.49 -15.72
N THR A 21 -1.83 -5.12 -16.82
CA THR A 21 -1.13 -6.41 -16.78
C THR A 21 0.30 -6.33 -16.23
N GLN A 22 0.87 -5.15 -16.12
CA GLN A 22 2.21 -4.95 -15.56
C GLN A 22 2.10 -4.59 -14.08
N ASN A 23 2.69 -5.40 -13.24
CA ASN A 23 2.63 -5.24 -11.80
C ASN A 23 3.65 -4.19 -11.34
N ILE A 24 3.29 -3.40 -10.35
CA ILE A 24 4.13 -2.31 -9.84
C ILE A 24 4.48 -2.59 -8.38
N MET A 25 5.73 -2.38 -8.02
CA MET A 25 6.18 -2.44 -6.63
C MET A 25 6.73 -1.09 -6.20
N LEU A 26 6.24 -0.58 -5.10
CA LEU A 26 6.73 0.66 -4.50
C LEU A 26 7.57 0.33 -3.28
N VAL A 27 8.81 0.77 -3.30
CA VAL A 27 9.74 0.62 -2.17
C VAL A 27 9.87 2.00 -1.52
N GLY A 28 9.68 2.09 -0.23
CA GLY A 28 9.78 3.37 0.45
C GLY A 28 9.63 3.25 1.95
N LYS A 29 9.89 4.35 2.64
CA LYS A 29 9.79 4.40 4.10
C LYS A 29 8.37 4.12 4.55
N HIS A 30 8.26 3.49 5.72
CA HIS A 30 6.97 3.32 6.38
C HIS A 30 6.37 4.70 6.72
N GLY A 31 5.07 4.84 6.56
CA GLY A 31 4.35 6.06 6.95
C GLY A 31 4.41 7.22 5.97
N ILE A 32 4.97 7.04 4.78
CA ILE A 32 5.02 8.12 3.77
C ILE A 32 3.77 8.23 2.91
N GLY A 33 2.74 7.42 3.18
CA GLY A 33 1.43 7.56 2.54
C GLY A 33 1.25 6.78 1.25
N LYS A 34 2.02 5.70 1.02
CA LYS A 34 1.89 4.88 -0.19
C LYS A 34 0.46 4.38 -0.41
N SER A 35 -0.14 3.77 0.60
CA SER A 35 -1.49 3.23 0.48
C SER A 35 -2.53 4.31 0.21
N ARG A 36 -2.43 5.44 0.91
CA ARG A 36 -3.37 6.54 0.75
C ARG A 36 -3.33 7.14 -0.66
N ILE A 37 -2.13 7.37 -1.19
CA ILE A 37 -1.99 7.95 -2.52
C ILE A 37 -2.58 7.02 -3.57
N LEU A 38 -2.35 5.72 -3.45
CA LEU A 38 -2.94 4.73 -4.35
C LEU A 38 -4.45 4.67 -4.24
N GLU A 39 -4.98 4.66 -3.02
CA GLU A 39 -6.43 4.66 -2.78
C GLU A 39 -7.08 5.92 -3.38
N ASP A 40 -6.49 7.09 -3.17
CA ASP A 40 -7.00 8.34 -3.74
C ASP A 40 -6.97 8.32 -5.27
N TYR A 41 -5.88 7.84 -5.85
CA TYR A 41 -5.75 7.77 -7.31
C TYR A 41 -6.85 6.90 -7.93
N PHE A 42 -7.02 5.68 -7.41
CA PHE A 42 -7.99 4.74 -7.98
C PHE A 42 -9.43 5.08 -7.62
N SER A 43 -9.66 5.65 -6.44
CA SER A 43 -10.97 6.13 -6.03
C SER A 43 -11.53 7.17 -7.00
N LYS A 44 -10.70 8.10 -7.43
CA LYS A 44 -11.08 9.14 -8.40
C LYS A 44 -11.47 8.54 -9.76
N LYS A 45 -10.97 7.35 -10.07
CA LYS A 45 -11.29 6.63 -11.31
C LYS A 45 -12.45 5.65 -11.15
N GLY A 46 -13.06 5.60 -9.96
CA GLY A 46 -14.16 4.69 -9.68
C GLY A 46 -13.74 3.23 -9.57
N ALA A 47 -12.44 2.96 -9.42
CA ALA A 47 -11.93 1.60 -9.30
C ALA A 47 -12.08 1.05 -7.90
N LYS A 48 -12.34 -0.25 -7.80
CA LYS A 48 -12.40 -0.95 -6.51
C LYS A 48 -10.98 -1.30 -6.06
N VAL A 49 -10.57 -0.79 -4.90
CA VAL A 49 -9.26 -1.09 -4.30
C VAL A 49 -9.45 -2.01 -3.12
N VAL A 50 -8.68 -3.08 -3.10
CA VAL A 50 -8.59 -3.99 -1.95
C VAL A 50 -7.16 -3.93 -1.41
N THR A 51 -7.02 -3.51 -0.16
CA THR A 51 -5.71 -3.43 0.51
C THR A 51 -5.57 -4.60 1.46
N LEU A 52 -4.50 -5.36 1.30
CA LEU A 52 -4.15 -6.47 2.18
C LEU A 52 -2.80 -6.19 2.84
N PHE A 53 -2.78 -6.18 4.18
CA PHE A 53 -1.57 -5.96 4.97
C PHE A 53 -0.94 -7.32 5.28
N LEU A 54 0.00 -7.73 4.45
CA LEU A 54 0.54 -9.09 4.48
C LEU A 54 1.33 -9.41 5.74
N GLY A 55 1.97 -8.40 6.33
CA GLY A 55 2.71 -8.56 7.59
C GLY A 55 1.82 -8.74 8.82
N GLN A 56 0.56 -8.34 8.73
CA GLN A 56 -0.41 -8.40 9.82
C GLN A 56 -1.47 -9.47 9.59
N MET A 57 -1.37 -10.20 8.50
CA MET A 57 -2.33 -11.21 8.12
C MET A 57 -2.16 -12.46 8.98
N SER A 58 -3.08 -12.68 9.93
CA SER A 58 -3.07 -13.86 10.79
C SER A 58 -3.65 -15.09 10.10
N ASP A 59 -4.57 -14.89 9.15
CA ASP A 59 -5.22 -15.94 8.39
C ASP A 59 -4.90 -15.79 6.89
N PRO A 60 -4.05 -16.69 6.34
CA PRO A 60 -3.75 -16.67 4.91
C PRO A 60 -4.98 -16.82 4.01
N GLY A 61 -6.08 -17.36 4.53
CA GLY A 61 -7.32 -17.52 3.78
C GLY A 61 -7.89 -16.21 3.26
N ASP A 62 -7.57 -15.08 3.90
CA ASP A 62 -7.99 -13.77 3.42
C ASP A 62 -7.40 -13.42 2.05
N LEU A 63 -6.24 -13.94 1.71
CA LEU A 63 -5.68 -13.81 0.37
C LEU A 63 -5.96 -15.05 -0.48
N ILE A 64 -5.71 -16.23 0.07
CA ILE A 64 -5.67 -17.50 -0.67
C ILE A 64 -7.08 -18.06 -0.91
N GLY A 65 -8.01 -17.81 0.02
CA GLY A 65 -9.29 -18.50 0.07
C GLY A 65 -9.21 -19.78 0.90
N LEU A 66 -10.27 -20.56 0.89
CA LEU A 66 -10.39 -21.76 1.74
C LEU A 66 -10.86 -22.98 0.93
N PRO A 67 -10.32 -24.17 1.21
CA PRO A 67 -10.85 -25.40 0.62
C PRO A 67 -12.24 -25.72 1.20
N GLU A 68 -13.12 -26.22 0.37
CA GLU A 68 -14.48 -26.61 0.75
C GLU A 68 -14.83 -27.91 0.05
N LYS A 69 -15.47 -28.83 0.80
CA LYS A 69 -15.92 -30.08 0.22
C LYS A 69 -17.22 -29.87 -0.57
N ASN A 70 -17.21 -30.29 -1.83
CA ASN A 70 -18.40 -30.29 -2.65
C ASN A 70 -19.19 -31.56 -2.36
N GLU A 71 -20.35 -31.42 -1.73
CA GLU A 71 -21.20 -32.56 -1.33
C GLU A 71 -21.75 -33.34 -2.54
N LYS A 72 -21.88 -32.69 -3.70
CA LYS A 72 -22.42 -33.33 -4.91
C LYS A 72 -21.38 -34.17 -5.63
N THR A 73 -20.13 -33.72 -5.68
CA THR A 73 -19.07 -34.38 -6.44
C THR A 73 -18.13 -35.21 -5.56
N GLY A 74 -18.16 -35.01 -4.24
CA GLY A 74 -17.23 -35.59 -3.29
C GLY A 74 -15.81 -35.06 -3.41
N LYS A 75 -15.58 -34.06 -4.26
CA LYS A 75 -14.27 -33.45 -4.48
C LYS A 75 -14.11 -32.18 -3.63
N THR A 76 -12.87 -31.71 -3.51
CA THR A 76 -12.58 -30.45 -2.84
C THR A 76 -12.69 -29.32 -3.87
N ASP A 77 -13.57 -28.37 -3.59
CA ASP A 77 -13.63 -27.09 -4.28
C ASP A 77 -12.86 -26.04 -3.48
N PHE A 78 -12.70 -24.86 -4.05
CA PHE A 78 -12.00 -23.77 -3.42
C PHE A 78 -12.94 -22.59 -3.27
N MET A 79 -13.14 -22.15 -2.02
CA MET A 79 -13.90 -20.95 -1.73
C MET A 79 -13.00 -19.74 -1.93
N LEU A 80 -13.30 -18.91 -2.92
CA LEU A 80 -12.52 -17.71 -3.22
C LEU A 80 -12.58 -16.72 -2.05
N PRO A 81 -11.52 -15.92 -1.84
CA PRO A 81 -11.54 -14.90 -0.80
C PRO A 81 -12.55 -13.79 -1.11
N TYR A 82 -12.96 -13.07 -0.07
CA TYR A 82 -14.01 -12.04 -0.15
C TYR A 82 -13.75 -10.97 -1.21
N TRP A 83 -12.49 -10.67 -1.49
CA TRP A 83 -12.11 -9.61 -2.42
C TRP A 83 -12.14 -10.05 -3.88
N PHE A 84 -12.22 -11.35 -4.15
CA PHE A 84 -12.16 -11.84 -5.53
C PHE A 84 -13.46 -11.46 -6.25
N PRO A 85 -13.36 -10.76 -7.40
CA PRO A 85 -14.55 -10.26 -8.09
C PRO A 85 -15.44 -11.40 -8.63
N VAL A 86 -16.71 -11.38 -8.24
CA VAL A 86 -17.71 -12.35 -8.71
C VAL A 86 -18.54 -11.83 -9.89
N ASP A 87 -18.52 -10.51 -10.11
CA ASP A 87 -19.31 -9.81 -11.13
C ASP A 87 -18.51 -9.52 -12.42
N GLY A 88 -17.26 -9.95 -12.49
CA GLY A 88 -16.39 -9.69 -13.62
C GLY A 88 -15.79 -8.29 -13.66
N GLU A 89 -16.07 -7.45 -12.66
CA GLU A 89 -15.48 -6.11 -12.57
C GLU A 89 -14.02 -6.19 -12.16
N PRO A 90 -13.13 -5.36 -12.75
CA PRO A 90 -11.72 -5.36 -12.37
C PRO A 90 -11.51 -4.89 -10.94
N VAL A 91 -10.46 -5.38 -10.32
CA VAL A 91 -10.05 -5.01 -8.97
C VAL A 91 -8.60 -4.52 -8.99
N VAL A 92 -8.30 -3.54 -8.13
CA VAL A 92 -6.93 -3.15 -7.83
C VAL A 92 -6.55 -3.81 -6.52
N LEU A 93 -5.66 -4.78 -6.58
CA LEU A 93 -5.17 -5.49 -5.42
C LEU A 93 -3.87 -4.83 -4.95
N PHE A 94 -3.93 -4.21 -3.77
CA PHE A 94 -2.77 -3.58 -3.15
C PHE A 94 -2.24 -4.48 -2.02
N LEU A 95 -1.03 -4.99 -2.22
CA LEU A 95 -0.37 -5.92 -1.31
C LEU A 95 0.69 -5.15 -0.50
N ASP A 96 0.34 -4.72 0.70
CA ASP A 96 1.23 -3.96 1.56
C ASP A 96 2.08 -4.90 2.42
N GLU A 97 3.28 -4.47 2.73
CA GLU A 97 4.25 -5.24 3.52
C GLU A 97 4.61 -6.59 2.88
N LEU A 98 4.81 -6.60 1.56
CA LEU A 98 5.11 -7.84 0.80
C LEU A 98 6.31 -8.60 1.38
N ASN A 99 7.32 -7.89 1.86
CA ASN A 99 8.52 -8.46 2.46
C ASN A 99 8.27 -9.20 3.77
N ARG A 100 7.10 -9.05 4.36
CA ARG A 100 6.71 -9.70 5.63
C ARG A 100 5.69 -10.83 5.44
N ALA A 101 5.36 -11.14 4.20
CA ALA A 101 4.39 -12.18 3.90
C ALA A 101 4.94 -13.57 4.25
N ARG A 102 4.05 -14.46 4.66
CA ARG A 102 4.39 -15.86 4.93
C ARG A 102 4.69 -16.62 3.63
N PRO A 103 5.48 -17.70 3.68
CA PRO A 103 5.83 -18.46 2.47
C PRO A 103 4.63 -18.91 1.64
N GLU A 104 3.56 -19.41 2.26
CA GLU A 104 2.37 -19.85 1.55
C GLU A 104 1.63 -18.68 0.87
N VAL A 105 1.69 -17.49 1.48
CA VAL A 105 1.13 -16.27 0.89
C VAL A 105 1.97 -15.82 -0.30
N LEU A 106 3.30 -15.85 -0.16
CA LEU A 106 4.23 -15.51 -1.26
C LEU A 106 4.03 -16.43 -2.46
N GLN A 107 3.78 -17.71 -2.24
CA GLN A 107 3.52 -18.66 -3.33
C GLN A 107 2.25 -18.29 -4.11
N THR A 108 1.21 -17.90 -3.41
CA THR A 108 -0.04 -17.41 -4.02
C THR A 108 0.18 -16.14 -4.81
N ILE A 109 0.97 -15.22 -4.28
CA ILE A 109 1.32 -13.97 -4.97
C ILE A 109 2.12 -14.26 -6.25
N MET A 110 3.00 -15.24 -6.23
CA MET A 110 3.71 -15.69 -7.43
C MET A 110 2.73 -16.09 -8.55
N ASP A 111 1.72 -16.87 -8.21
CA ASP A 111 0.71 -17.30 -9.18
C ASP A 111 -0.14 -16.13 -9.67
N LEU A 112 -0.59 -15.28 -8.74
CA LEU A 112 -1.35 -14.08 -9.09
C LEU A 112 -0.59 -13.14 -10.04
N THR A 113 0.70 -12.92 -9.78
CA THR A 113 1.51 -11.99 -10.57
C THR A 113 1.94 -12.55 -11.92
N LEU A 114 2.15 -13.87 -12.00
CA LEU A 114 2.54 -14.53 -13.25
C LEU A 114 1.34 -14.88 -14.12
N ASN A 115 0.36 -15.57 -13.55
CA ASN A 115 -0.75 -16.15 -14.29
C ASN A 115 -2.05 -15.37 -14.15
N ARG A 116 -2.09 -14.41 -13.26
CA ARG A 116 -3.28 -13.61 -12.94
C ARG A 116 -4.48 -14.47 -12.59
N LYS A 117 -4.20 -15.52 -11.81
CA LYS A 117 -5.18 -16.51 -11.35
C LYS A 117 -5.05 -16.78 -9.88
N LEU A 118 -6.16 -17.09 -9.26
CA LEU A 118 -6.24 -17.60 -7.91
C LEU A 118 -7.05 -18.88 -7.92
N ALA A 119 -6.45 -19.99 -7.46
CA ALA A 119 -7.10 -21.29 -7.44
C ALA A 119 -7.73 -21.65 -8.82
N GLY A 120 -7.03 -21.35 -9.90
CA GLY A 120 -7.49 -21.61 -11.26
C GLY A 120 -8.50 -20.62 -11.83
N LYS A 121 -8.93 -19.64 -11.03
CA LYS A 121 -9.86 -18.59 -11.49
C LYS A 121 -9.10 -17.35 -11.92
N SER A 122 -9.38 -16.86 -13.12
CA SER A 122 -8.72 -15.68 -13.67
C SER A 122 -9.26 -14.39 -13.05
N LEU A 123 -8.35 -13.46 -12.77
CA LEU A 123 -8.74 -12.10 -12.44
C LEU A 123 -9.41 -11.45 -13.66
N PRO A 124 -10.44 -10.63 -13.47
CA PRO A 124 -11.04 -9.90 -14.58
C PRO A 124 -10.03 -9.02 -15.31
N ASN A 125 -10.21 -8.86 -16.60
CA ASN A 125 -9.38 -7.98 -17.42
C ASN A 125 -9.41 -6.55 -16.85
N GLY A 126 -8.27 -5.90 -16.80
CA GLY A 126 -8.14 -4.57 -16.22
C GLY A 126 -7.80 -4.57 -14.74
N SER A 127 -7.79 -5.73 -14.08
CA SER A 127 -7.34 -5.85 -12.69
C SER A 127 -5.85 -5.54 -12.59
N ARG A 128 -5.47 -4.84 -11.49
CA ARG A 128 -4.08 -4.46 -11.24
C ARG A 128 -3.57 -5.10 -9.98
N ILE A 129 -2.29 -5.40 -9.96
CA ILE A 129 -1.58 -5.85 -8.76
C ILE A 129 -0.48 -4.84 -8.49
N ILE A 130 -0.54 -4.21 -7.33
CA ILE A 130 0.46 -3.25 -6.85
C ILE A 130 0.89 -3.73 -5.48
N SER A 131 2.20 -3.76 -5.24
CA SER A 131 2.74 -4.12 -3.94
C SER A 131 3.55 -2.99 -3.36
N ALA A 132 3.70 -2.99 -2.05
CA ALA A 132 4.56 -2.08 -1.34
C ALA A 132 5.49 -2.85 -0.41
N VAL A 133 6.70 -2.35 -0.33
CA VAL A 133 7.75 -2.88 0.54
C VAL A 133 8.28 -1.72 1.35
N ASN A 134 8.32 -1.89 2.67
CA ASN A 134 8.90 -0.89 3.54
C ASN A 134 10.41 -0.97 3.48
N ASN A 135 11.03 0.15 3.14
CA ASN A 135 12.46 0.31 3.08
C ASN A 135 12.97 0.79 4.43
N GLY A 136 13.25 -0.14 5.36
CA GLY A 136 14.03 0.18 6.55
C GLY A 136 15.51 0.21 6.21
N ASN A 137 16.33 0.73 7.12
CA ASN A 137 17.78 0.84 6.90
C ASN A 137 18.47 -0.50 6.59
N GLU A 138 17.86 -1.60 7.00
CA GLU A 138 18.40 -2.95 6.83
C GLU A 138 17.66 -3.76 5.75
N TYR A 139 16.62 -3.22 5.16
CA TYR A 139 15.83 -3.98 4.21
C TYR A 139 16.53 -4.07 2.86
N GLN A 140 16.58 -5.28 2.33
CA GLN A 140 17.11 -5.55 1.01
C GLN A 140 16.13 -6.42 0.23
N LEU A 141 15.87 -6.04 -1.01
CA LEU A 141 15.03 -6.85 -1.92
C LEU A 141 15.61 -8.24 -2.16
N THR A 142 16.90 -8.44 -1.86
CA THR A 142 17.55 -9.75 -1.92
C THR A 142 16.93 -10.79 -0.99
N ASP A 143 16.18 -10.37 0.04
CA ASP A 143 15.46 -11.29 0.92
C ASP A 143 14.22 -11.89 0.26
N LEU A 144 13.75 -11.29 -0.83
CA LEU A 144 12.64 -11.83 -1.62
C LEU A 144 13.18 -12.74 -2.74
N ASP A 145 12.35 -13.73 -3.11
CA ASP A 145 12.66 -14.60 -4.24
C ASP A 145 12.87 -13.76 -5.50
N PRO A 146 14.02 -13.91 -6.20
CA PRO A 146 14.28 -13.16 -7.43
C PRO A 146 13.20 -13.36 -8.50
N ALA A 147 12.59 -14.54 -8.56
CA ALA A 147 11.49 -14.79 -9.48
C ALA A 147 10.27 -13.92 -9.16
N LEU A 148 9.99 -13.71 -7.88
CA LEU A 148 8.91 -12.81 -7.47
C LEU A 148 9.25 -11.35 -7.83
N VAL A 149 10.46 -10.91 -7.49
CA VAL A 149 10.91 -9.54 -7.77
C VAL A 149 10.83 -9.24 -9.27
N SER A 150 11.17 -10.21 -10.12
CA SER A 150 11.14 -10.04 -11.58
C SER A 150 9.74 -9.84 -12.16
N ARG A 151 8.68 -10.11 -11.38
CA ARG A 151 7.28 -9.92 -11.80
C ARG A 151 6.81 -8.47 -11.70
N PHE A 152 7.65 -7.58 -11.14
CA PHE A 152 7.24 -6.21 -10.83
C PHE A 152 8.13 -5.19 -11.53
N ASN A 153 7.53 -4.08 -11.93
CA ASN A 153 8.25 -2.85 -12.22
C ASN A 153 8.46 -2.13 -10.88
N ILE A 154 9.69 -1.89 -10.49
CA ILE A 154 10.03 -1.45 -9.14
C ILE A 154 10.45 0.02 -9.16
N TYR A 155 9.85 0.80 -8.26
CA TYR A 155 10.16 2.21 -8.08
C TYR A 155 10.38 2.50 -6.61
N GLU A 156 11.35 3.37 -6.31
CA GLU A 156 11.50 3.93 -4.98
C GLU A 156 10.56 5.12 -4.85
N PHE A 157 9.61 5.03 -3.94
CA PHE A 157 8.61 6.08 -3.73
C PHE A 157 9.06 7.02 -2.63
N ALA A 158 9.32 8.27 -2.99
CA ALA A 158 9.76 9.32 -2.09
C ALA A 158 8.99 10.61 -2.39
N PRO A 159 7.76 10.75 -1.86
CA PRO A 159 6.97 11.95 -2.05
C PRO A 159 7.67 13.14 -1.37
N THR A 160 7.59 14.30 -1.99
CA THR A 160 8.19 15.52 -1.44
C THR A 160 7.32 16.10 -0.32
N VAL A 161 7.90 17.02 0.45
CA VAL A 161 7.14 17.76 1.45
C VAL A 161 6.02 18.56 0.79
N GLU A 162 6.29 19.12 -0.38
CA GLU A 162 5.30 19.87 -1.17
C GLU A 162 4.12 18.97 -1.56
N ASP A 163 4.36 17.73 -1.94
CA ASP A 163 3.31 16.75 -2.23
C ASP A 163 2.41 16.56 -1.00
N TRP A 164 3.00 16.42 0.18
CA TRP A 164 2.25 16.25 1.41
C TRP A 164 1.44 17.51 1.76
N LEU A 165 2.05 18.69 1.59
CA LEU A 165 1.38 19.96 1.88
C LEU A 165 0.15 20.17 0.97
N LEU A 166 0.27 19.87 -0.31
CA LEU A 166 -0.86 19.94 -1.23
C LEU A 166 -1.99 18.98 -0.83
N TRP A 167 -1.63 17.76 -0.49
CA TRP A 167 -2.61 16.80 0.00
C TRP A 167 -3.26 17.26 1.30
N ALA A 168 -2.47 17.78 2.25
CA ALA A 168 -2.94 18.22 3.56
C ALA A 168 -3.97 19.33 3.43
N GLN A 169 -3.74 20.29 2.53
CA GLN A 169 -4.67 21.38 2.26
C GLN A 169 -6.02 20.88 1.76
N SER A 170 -6.00 19.88 0.87
CA SER A 170 -7.23 19.31 0.30
C SER A 170 -7.92 18.31 1.20
N SER A 171 -7.23 17.77 2.19
CA SER A 171 -7.72 16.69 3.07
C SER A 171 -8.20 17.21 4.44
N GLY A 172 -8.22 18.51 4.64
CA GLY A 172 -8.74 19.09 5.87
C GLY A 172 -7.80 18.98 7.06
N ILE A 173 -6.50 18.86 6.84
CA ILE A 173 -5.51 18.92 7.93
C ILE A 173 -5.53 20.33 8.54
N ASP A 174 -5.36 20.44 9.85
CA ASP A 174 -5.37 21.71 10.55
C ASP A 174 -4.34 22.68 9.96
N ASP A 175 -4.77 23.93 9.68
CA ASP A 175 -3.94 24.95 9.05
C ASP A 175 -2.68 25.27 9.84
N ARG A 176 -2.73 25.15 11.18
CA ARG A 176 -1.58 25.40 12.05
C ARG A 176 -0.50 24.34 11.84
N ILE A 177 -0.89 23.08 11.60
CA ILE A 177 0.04 21.99 11.28
C ILE A 177 0.64 22.21 9.90
N ILE A 178 -0.18 22.57 8.91
CA ILE A 178 0.28 22.88 7.57
C ILE A 178 1.31 24.02 7.60
N ALA A 179 1.01 25.09 8.31
CA ALA A 179 1.93 26.23 8.46
C ALA A 179 3.24 25.81 9.13
N PHE A 180 3.14 25.03 10.21
CA PHE A 180 4.33 24.55 10.93
C PHE A 180 5.23 23.69 10.03
N ILE A 181 4.66 22.74 9.32
CA ILE A 181 5.41 21.86 8.42
C ILE A 181 5.98 22.65 7.24
N SER A 182 5.21 23.61 6.70
CA SER A 182 5.69 24.48 5.61
C SER A 182 6.94 25.26 6.00
N GLU A 183 7.00 25.74 7.23
CA GLU A 183 8.15 26.48 7.76
C GLU A 183 9.27 25.56 8.26
N ASN A 184 8.94 24.34 8.65
CA ASN A 184 9.85 23.38 9.25
C ASN A 184 9.71 22.00 8.59
N PRO A 185 10.02 21.87 7.29
CA PRO A 185 9.75 20.62 6.55
C PRO A 185 10.49 19.40 7.09
N GLU A 186 11.59 19.60 7.80
CA GLU A 186 12.36 18.52 8.42
C GLU A 186 11.58 17.75 9.47
N TYR A 187 10.52 18.33 10.02
CA TYR A 187 9.71 17.67 11.04
C TYR A 187 8.64 16.73 10.47
N LEU A 188 8.42 16.73 9.16
CA LEU A 188 7.36 15.92 8.57
C LEU A 188 7.61 14.42 8.77
N ASP A 189 8.83 13.97 8.47
CA ASP A 189 9.24 12.56 8.57
C ASP A 189 10.15 12.29 9.76
N GLY A 190 10.41 13.31 10.56
CA GLY A 190 11.35 13.26 11.66
C GLY A 190 12.80 13.29 11.21
N ASP A 191 13.68 13.51 12.17
CA ASP A 191 15.13 13.49 11.93
C ASP A 191 15.67 12.08 12.11
N MET A 192 15.93 11.41 10.99
CA MET A 192 16.48 10.05 10.96
C MET A 192 17.99 10.03 11.29
N SER A 193 18.63 11.18 11.36
CA SER A 193 20.07 11.28 11.63
C SER A 193 20.41 11.28 13.12
N SER A 194 19.44 11.51 14.00
CA SER A 194 19.64 11.50 15.44
C SER A 194 19.28 10.12 16.00
N PRO A 195 20.25 9.40 16.63
CA PRO A 195 19.90 8.18 17.35
C PRO A 195 19.08 8.59 18.58
N ILE A 196 17.76 8.48 18.43
CA ILE A 196 16.87 8.71 19.54
C ILE A 196 16.79 7.42 20.34
N ASP A 197 17.05 7.52 21.65
CA ASP A 197 16.80 6.42 22.58
C ASP A 197 15.41 5.85 22.30
N GLY A 198 15.29 4.54 22.20
CA GLY A 198 14.13 3.82 21.67
C GLY A 198 12.78 4.06 22.35
N LEU A 199 12.64 5.15 23.11
CA LEU A 199 11.42 5.55 23.82
C LEU A 199 10.73 6.77 23.20
N GLU A 200 11.41 7.53 22.33
CA GLU A 200 10.81 8.66 21.65
C GLU A 200 10.58 8.35 20.18
N ARG A 201 9.31 8.36 19.79
CA ARG A 201 8.94 8.20 18.39
C ARG A 201 9.15 9.52 17.65
N THR A 202 9.94 9.46 16.59
CA THR A 202 10.04 10.58 15.66
C THR A 202 8.69 10.79 14.98
N PRO A 203 8.17 12.02 14.87
CA PRO A 203 6.94 12.26 14.16
C PRO A 203 7.01 11.77 12.70
N ASP A 204 5.97 11.13 12.23
CA ASP A 204 5.79 10.77 10.83
C ASP A 204 4.54 11.42 10.27
N ARG A 205 4.28 11.23 8.98
CA ARG A 205 3.14 11.85 8.30
C ARG A 205 1.80 11.46 8.90
N ARG A 206 1.65 10.20 9.31
CA ARG A 206 0.41 9.72 9.96
C ARG A 206 0.24 10.31 11.35
N SER A 207 1.33 10.52 12.08
CA SER A 207 1.30 11.18 13.38
C SER A 207 0.76 12.60 13.29
N TRP A 208 1.17 13.36 12.27
CA TRP A 208 0.67 14.70 12.03
C TRP A 208 -0.82 14.71 11.69
N GLU A 209 -1.29 13.75 10.91
CA GLU A 209 -2.71 13.59 10.61
C GLU A 209 -3.53 13.34 11.87
N ARG A 210 -3.07 12.44 12.74
CA ARG A 210 -3.71 12.15 14.04
C ARG A 210 -3.73 13.37 14.95
N THR A 211 -2.62 14.09 15.02
CA THR A 211 -2.52 15.32 15.80
C THR A 211 -3.52 16.36 15.30
N SER A 212 -3.67 16.52 14.00
CA SER A 212 -4.67 17.41 13.41
C SER A 212 -6.10 17.04 13.85
N ALA A 213 -6.44 15.77 13.79
CA ALA A 213 -7.76 15.28 14.19
C ALA A 213 -8.04 15.55 15.67
N ILE A 214 -7.05 15.33 16.53
CA ILE A 214 -7.17 15.61 17.97
C ILE A 214 -7.41 17.10 18.22
N ILE A 215 -6.65 17.97 17.59
CA ILE A 215 -6.79 19.43 17.74
C ILE A 215 -8.18 19.87 17.33
N LYS A 216 -8.69 19.41 16.20
CA LYS A 216 -10.03 19.76 15.72
C LYS A 216 -11.12 19.28 16.66
N ASN A 217 -11.00 18.08 17.21
CA ASN A 217 -11.96 17.55 18.16
C ASN A 217 -11.98 18.36 19.47
N LEU A 218 -10.82 18.77 19.97
CA LEU A 218 -10.73 19.60 21.17
C LEU A 218 -11.37 20.98 20.96
N GLU A 219 -11.19 21.58 19.80
CA GLU A 219 -11.82 22.86 19.46
C GLU A 219 -13.34 22.72 19.37
N ALA A 220 -13.85 21.67 18.76
CA ALA A 220 -15.27 21.40 18.68
C ALA A 220 -15.89 21.25 20.08
N LEU A 221 -15.18 20.61 21.01
CA LEU A 221 -15.66 20.48 22.40
C LEU A 221 -15.65 21.81 23.16
N SER A 222 -14.73 22.72 22.86
CA SER A 222 -14.62 24.01 23.54
C SER A 222 -15.64 25.02 23.06
N ASP A 223 -16.23 24.85 21.88
CA ASP A 223 -17.25 25.73 21.30
C ASP A 223 -18.67 25.38 21.75
N ASP A 224 -18.85 24.31 22.51
CA ASP A 224 -20.16 23.89 23.06
C ASP A 224 -20.45 24.57 24.42
#